data_3bde5c1e4cfd2c0060184bc786683c7f
#
_entry.id   3bde5c1e4cfd2c0060184bc786683c7f
#
_cell.length_a   1.000
_cell.length_b   1.000
_cell.length_c   1.000
_cell.angle_alpha   90.00
_cell.angle_beta   90.00
_cell.angle_gamma   90.00
#
_symmetry.space_group_name_H-M   'P 1'
#
loop_
_entity.id
_entity.type
_entity.pdbx_description
1 polymer ?
#
loop_
_entity_poly.entity_id
_entity_poly.type
_entity_poly.pdbx_seq_one_letter_code
_entity_poly.pdbx_strand_id
1 'polypeptide(L)'
;MSPSVSTLASKHLAAALLAAALGLPLLWSLAAAVLAGLDAAAWVALAAHPQTASALWLNLYTGLAASALALAGTALLLAHSFGTPRWTRLLGRLPAMLALPHAAFAIGLLLLIAPSGWLVRLGVALVTPLNAWLGLGLALDAPPAWQSTQDPWGLGLIAVLALKEIPFLLWAAAAQLQRPDVARRLTLELRLAQTLGYSARSAWWRVAWPQLLARLLAPVLAVLVYSLTVVDVALLAGPSTPPTLAVLAWQWLQDADPERNAMGAAAAWLLAAVVAALALAALLAQHYGRGWAVARWTRGLARARTVETRAGTAVSTSSLASMKTATEGGALARVRPEAGAAPSRGSPSKTIAKGSGSWGAGALSLAYAAVAAALVLGSVIGVWPFPDMWPQAWTWQAWHAVADSAPVVWTTLGLALASSAAAVLWAVAWLECAPPAWQRRLQGLLYLPLVLPSVLWALGLHRLALAWGIDGNIKGLWLAHTLCALPYVLLSLQGPYGGFDARLQAVAASLGRTRWAFVWRIKWPLLRAALAASFAVGFAVSVAQYLPTLYVGAGRFGTATTEAVALAAGGQRSLMAAFAALQWLLPALVFGLAAWAGRARRFAPHAGAAPPDATAGEKLSHTVQ
;
A
#
# COMPACT_ATOMS: atom_id res chain seq x y z
N MET A 1 -14.10 -23.51 -33.80
CA MET A 1 -15.50 -23.04 -33.89
C MET A 1 -15.57 -21.59 -33.51
N SER A 2 -15.88 -20.70 -34.45
CA SER A 2 -16.16 -19.29 -34.15
C SER A 2 -17.39 -19.21 -33.22
N PRO A 3 -17.40 -18.38 -32.19
CA PRO A 3 -18.59 -18.21 -31.34
C PRO A 3 -19.74 -17.71 -32.20
N SER A 4 -20.93 -18.30 -32.02
CA SER A 4 -22.13 -17.89 -32.76
C SER A 4 -22.40 -16.38 -32.49
N VAL A 5 -22.91 -15.66 -33.48
CA VAL A 5 -23.23 -14.23 -33.40
C VAL A 5 -24.10 -13.92 -32.17
N SER A 6 -25.03 -14.82 -31.82
CA SER A 6 -25.89 -14.72 -30.64
C SER A 6 -25.11 -14.74 -29.32
N THR A 7 -24.04 -15.53 -29.21
CA THR A 7 -23.21 -15.58 -27.99
C THR A 7 -22.28 -14.36 -27.83
N LEU A 8 -21.88 -13.73 -28.92
CA LEU A 8 -21.14 -12.47 -28.89
C LEU A 8 -22.07 -11.30 -28.51
N ALA A 9 -23.26 -11.22 -29.08
CA ALA A 9 -24.25 -10.20 -28.75
C ALA A 9 -24.66 -10.25 -27.26
N SER A 10 -24.91 -11.45 -26.71
CA SER A 10 -25.26 -11.60 -25.29
C SER A 10 -24.13 -11.15 -24.33
N LYS A 11 -22.88 -11.38 -24.71
CA LYS A 11 -21.73 -10.90 -23.90
C LYS A 11 -21.59 -9.38 -23.94
N HIS A 12 -21.78 -8.77 -25.12
CA HIS A 12 -21.72 -7.31 -25.23
C HIS A 12 -22.86 -6.65 -24.45
N LEU A 13 -24.06 -7.23 -24.48
CA LEU A 13 -25.19 -6.74 -23.68
C LEU A 13 -24.90 -6.86 -22.19
N ALA A 14 -24.42 -8.01 -21.72
CA ALA A 14 -24.05 -8.19 -20.32
C ALA A 14 -22.94 -7.22 -19.88
N ALA A 15 -21.93 -7.02 -20.72
CA ALA A 15 -20.86 -6.04 -20.46
C ALA A 15 -21.41 -4.61 -20.41
N ALA A 16 -22.35 -4.24 -21.30
CA ALA A 16 -22.98 -2.93 -21.30
C ALA A 16 -23.82 -2.70 -20.03
N LEU A 17 -24.62 -3.70 -19.61
CA LEU A 17 -25.38 -3.63 -18.36
C LEU A 17 -24.47 -3.51 -17.13
N LEU A 18 -23.38 -4.26 -17.07
CA LEU A 18 -22.40 -4.15 -16.00
C LEU A 18 -21.71 -2.78 -16.00
N ALA A 19 -21.33 -2.28 -17.18
CA ALA A 19 -20.75 -0.95 -17.32
C ALA A 19 -21.71 0.14 -16.86
N ALA A 20 -23.00 0.02 -17.24
CA ALA A 20 -24.05 0.97 -16.82
C ALA A 20 -24.33 0.89 -15.33
N ALA A 21 -24.45 -0.31 -14.77
CA ALA A 21 -24.78 -0.51 -13.36
C ALA A 21 -23.83 0.19 -12.37
N LEU A 22 -22.55 0.34 -12.72
CA LEU A 22 -21.59 1.07 -11.93
C LEU A 22 -21.09 2.37 -12.57
N GLY A 23 -20.99 2.39 -13.89
CA GLY A 23 -20.57 3.59 -14.61
C GLY A 23 -21.53 4.75 -14.41
N LEU A 24 -22.85 4.51 -14.41
CA LEU A 24 -23.84 5.56 -14.19
C LEU A 24 -23.75 6.18 -12.77
N PRO A 25 -23.74 5.39 -11.67
CA PRO A 25 -23.52 5.95 -10.34
C PRO A 25 -22.21 6.72 -10.20
N LEU A 26 -21.11 6.20 -10.77
CA LEU A 26 -19.80 6.86 -10.75
C LEU A 26 -19.82 8.20 -11.50
N LEU A 27 -20.38 8.21 -12.72
CA LEU A 27 -20.49 9.41 -13.54
C LEU A 27 -21.45 10.43 -12.92
N TRP A 28 -22.56 9.98 -12.36
CA TRP A 28 -23.48 10.85 -11.63
C TRP A 28 -22.82 11.50 -10.43
N SER A 29 -22.15 10.71 -9.59
CA SER A 29 -21.44 11.23 -8.41
C SER A 29 -20.39 12.27 -8.81
N LEU A 30 -19.64 12.00 -9.91
CA LEU A 30 -18.67 12.96 -10.43
C LEU A 30 -19.35 14.22 -10.95
N ALA A 31 -20.41 14.09 -11.76
CA ALA A 31 -21.16 15.23 -12.31
C ALA A 31 -21.76 16.10 -11.19
N ALA A 32 -22.36 15.46 -10.17
CA ALA A 32 -22.91 16.17 -9.02
C ALA A 32 -21.83 16.90 -8.20
N ALA A 33 -20.66 16.30 -8.04
CA ALA A 33 -19.51 16.96 -7.41
C ALA A 33 -18.99 18.13 -8.26
N VAL A 34 -18.94 17.99 -9.60
CA VAL A 34 -18.56 19.08 -10.52
C VAL A 34 -19.54 20.24 -10.40
N LEU A 35 -20.84 19.98 -10.49
CA LEU A 35 -21.86 21.00 -10.39
C LEU A 35 -21.80 21.76 -9.05
N ALA A 36 -21.52 21.06 -7.94
CA ALA A 36 -21.36 21.70 -6.63
C ALA A 36 -20.13 22.63 -6.55
N GLY A 37 -19.13 22.43 -7.41
CA GLY A 37 -17.94 23.28 -7.47
C GLY A 37 -18.03 24.48 -8.42
N LEU A 38 -19.15 24.67 -9.14
CA LEU A 38 -19.30 25.75 -10.13
C LEU A 38 -19.81 27.07 -9.53
N ASP A 39 -20.11 27.13 -8.24
CA ASP A 39 -20.59 28.33 -7.58
C ASP A 39 -19.45 29.35 -7.41
N ALA A 40 -19.49 30.42 -8.19
CA ALA A 40 -18.47 31.46 -8.15
C ALA A 40 -18.45 32.23 -6.81
N ALA A 41 -19.62 32.41 -6.16
CA ALA A 41 -19.70 33.07 -4.86
C ALA A 41 -18.97 32.26 -3.79
N ALA A 42 -19.11 30.93 -3.83
CA ALA A 42 -18.41 30.01 -2.93
C ALA A 42 -16.87 30.11 -3.06
N TRP A 43 -16.34 30.29 -4.26
CA TRP A 43 -14.90 30.48 -4.46
C TRP A 43 -14.41 31.82 -3.91
N VAL A 44 -15.19 32.89 -4.04
CA VAL A 44 -14.87 34.20 -3.46
C VAL A 44 -14.88 34.11 -1.93
N ALA A 45 -15.90 33.48 -1.36
CA ALA A 45 -16.02 33.26 0.08
C ALA A 45 -14.87 32.41 0.62
N LEU A 46 -14.50 31.33 -0.07
CA LEU A 46 -13.34 30.49 0.25
C LEU A 46 -12.04 31.30 0.27
N ALA A 47 -11.80 32.13 -0.74
CA ALA A 47 -10.59 32.93 -0.84
C ALA A 47 -10.52 34.02 0.25
N ALA A 48 -11.67 34.57 0.67
CA ALA A 48 -11.78 35.58 1.73
C ALA A 48 -11.74 34.99 3.15
N HIS A 49 -11.94 33.69 3.30
CA HIS A 49 -12.02 33.06 4.64
C HIS A 49 -10.65 33.03 5.31
N PRO A 50 -10.51 33.52 6.56
CA PRO A 50 -9.21 33.75 7.21
C PRO A 50 -8.37 32.48 7.42
N GLN A 51 -9.00 31.31 7.54
CA GLN A 51 -8.30 30.04 7.76
C GLN A 51 -7.87 29.34 6.47
N THR A 52 -8.36 29.72 5.30
CA THR A 52 -8.13 28.99 4.05
C THR A 52 -6.64 28.89 3.70
N ALA A 53 -5.92 30.02 3.73
CA ALA A 53 -4.50 30.04 3.37
C ALA A 53 -3.65 29.22 4.32
N SER A 54 -3.86 29.34 5.63
CA SER A 54 -3.13 28.59 6.66
C SER A 54 -3.45 27.10 6.63
N ALA A 55 -4.72 26.73 6.44
CA ALA A 55 -5.16 25.35 6.31
C ALA A 55 -4.62 24.70 5.03
N LEU A 56 -4.58 25.41 3.90
CA LEU A 56 -3.97 24.94 2.66
C LEU A 56 -2.47 24.72 2.81
N TRP A 57 -1.77 25.70 3.41
CA TRP A 57 -0.34 25.56 3.69
C TRP A 57 -0.05 24.34 4.55
N LEU A 58 -0.79 24.17 5.63
CA LEU A 58 -0.63 23.07 6.55
C LEU A 58 -0.92 21.71 5.88
N ASN A 59 -1.95 21.67 5.05
CA ASN A 59 -2.30 20.49 4.27
C ASN A 59 -1.19 20.11 3.28
N LEU A 60 -0.62 21.09 2.57
CA LEU A 60 0.51 20.88 1.65
C LEU A 60 1.76 20.44 2.40
N TYR A 61 2.11 21.14 3.48
CA TYR A 61 3.28 20.85 4.29
C TYR A 61 3.22 19.43 4.87
N THR A 62 2.13 19.07 5.53
CA THR A 62 2.00 17.75 6.17
C THR A 62 1.95 16.62 5.14
N GLY A 63 1.20 16.80 4.05
CA GLY A 63 1.08 15.79 2.99
C GLY A 63 2.37 15.56 2.22
N LEU A 64 3.08 16.62 1.86
CA LEU A 64 4.38 16.53 1.17
C LEU A 64 5.46 15.96 2.08
N ALA A 65 5.54 16.41 3.34
CA ALA A 65 6.50 15.91 4.30
C ALA A 65 6.29 14.42 4.58
N ALA A 66 5.04 13.99 4.83
CA ALA A 66 4.71 12.59 5.04
C ALA A 66 5.08 11.71 3.84
N SER A 67 4.71 12.14 2.63
CA SER A 67 5.02 11.42 1.39
C SER A 67 6.53 11.32 1.13
N ALA A 68 7.27 12.40 1.37
CA ALA A 68 8.71 12.44 1.21
C ALA A 68 9.42 11.51 2.23
N LEU A 69 8.99 11.53 3.49
CA LEU A 69 9.51 10.64 4.53
C LEU A 69 9.17 9.17 4.26
N ALA A 70 7.96 8.88 3.79
CA ALA A 70 7.57 7.52 3.39
C ALA A 70 8.44 7.00 2.24
N LEU A 71 8.67 7.83 1.21
CA LEU A 71 9.52 7.49 0.07
C LEU A 71 10.98 7.31 0.50
N ALA A 72 11.51 8.22 1.32
CA ALA A 72 12.88 8.14 1.85
C ALA A 72 13.07 6.91 2.72
N GLY A 73 12.15 6.61 3.64
CA GLY A 73 12.16 5.42 4.47
C GLY A 73 12.14 4.14 3.63
N THR A 74 11.27 4.08 2.63
CA THR A 74 11.20 2.96 1.67
C THR A 74 12.51 2.78 0.91
N ALA A 75 13.09 3.87 0.41
CA ALA A 75 14.36 3.85 -0.32
C ALA A 75 15.52 3.34 0.54
N LEU A 76 15.60 3.81 1.79
CA LEU A 76 16.61 3.39 2.76
C LEU A 76 16.45 1.91 3.13
N LEU A 77 15.21 1.46 3.41
CA LEU A 77 14.92 0.07 3.74
C LEU A 77 15.27 -0.88 2.59
N LEU A 78 14.93 -0.52 1.35
CA LEU A 78 15.30 -1.28 0.17
C LEU A 78 16.83 -1.31 -0.03
N ALA A 79 17.51 -0.17 0.10
CA ALA A 79 18.96 -0.09 -0.05
C ALA A 79 19.72 -1.01 0.93
N HIS A 80 19.18 -1.23 2.14
CA HIS A 80 19.81 -2.04 3.18
C HIS A 80 19.32 -3.50 3.23
N SER A 81 18.13 -3.79 2.71
CA SER A 81 17.52 -5.13 2.82
C SER A 81 17.52 -5.91 1.51
N PHE A 82 17.46 -5.26 0.35
CA PHE A 82 17.36 -5.94 -0.94
C PHE A 82 18.50 -6.95 -1.17
N GLY A 83 18.15 -8.14 -1.64
CA GLY A 83 19.11 -9.23 -1.87
C GLY A 83 19.61 -9.93 -0.59
N THR A 84 19.10 -9.60 0.59
CA THR A 84 19.46 -10.24 1.86
C THR A 84 18.32 -11.13 2.39
N PRO A 85 18.59 -12.10 3.30
CA PRO A 85 17.54 -12.89 3.96
C PRO A 85 16.55 -12.03 4.77
N ARG A 86 16.91 -10.79 5.08
CA ARG A 86 16.03 -9.83 5.77
C ARG A 86 14.91 -9.34 4.86
N TRP A 87 15.18 -9.18 3.58
CA TRP A 87 14.19 -8.82 2.58
C TRP A 87 13.07 -9.85 2.53
N THR A 88 13.37 -11.14 2.47
CA THR A 88 12.36 -12.20 2.46
C THR A 88 11.54 -12.23 3.74
N ARG A 89 12.16 -11.99 4.89
CA ARG A 89 11.45 -11.87 6.19
C ARG A 89 10.54 -10.64 6.24
N LEU A 90 11.00 -9.50 5.73
CA LEU A 90 10.21 -8.28 5.66
C LEU A 90 8.99 -8.49 4.74
N LEU A 91 9.19 -9.08 3.56
CA LEU A 91 8.10 -9.41 2.64
C LEU A 91 7.01 -10.28 3.28
N GLY A 92 7.41 -11.25 4.09
CA GLY A 92 6.47 -12.10 4.82
C GLY A 92 5.64 -11.35 5.87
N ARG A 93 6.10 -10.20 6.37
CA ARG A 93 5.41 -9.36 7.37
C ARG A 93 4.55 -8.26 6.77
N LEU A 94 4.82 -7.85 5.52
CA LEU A 94 4.07 -6.76 4.87
C LEU A 94 2.56 -6.96 4.85
N PRO A 95 1.99 -8.16 4.59
CA PRO A 95 0.55 -8.35 4.62
C PRO A 95 -0.08 -8.00 5.98
N ALA A 96 0.57 -8.37 7.08
CA ALA A 96 0.09 -8.04 8.43
C ALA A 96 0.15 -6.53 8.71
N MET A 97 1.19 -5.83 8.23
CA MET A 97 1.31 -4.38 8.35
C MET A 97 0.24 -3.65 7.52
N LEU A 98 -0.04 -4.13 6.32
CA LEU A 98 -1.05 -3.56 5.43
C LEU A 98 -2.48 -3.81 5.93
N ALA A 99 -2.71 -4.92 6.64
CA ALA A 99 -4.01 -5.27 7.19
C ALA A 99 -4.48 -4.33 8.32
N LEU A 100 -3.57 -3.57 8.94
CA LEU A 100 -3.91 -2.60 9.97
C LEU A 100 -4.47 -1.32 9.31
N PRO A 101 -5.75 -0.93 9.52
CA PRO A 101 -6.32 0.28 8.94
C PRO A 101 -5.61 1.56 9.40
N HIS A 102 -5.70 2.64 8.61
CA HIS A 102 -4.99 3.89 8.89
C HIS A 102 -5.44 4.52 10.21
N ALA A 103 -6.74 4.61 10.47
CA ALA A 103 -7.26 5.16 11.71
C ALA A 103 -6.84 4.32 12.93
N ALA A 104 -6.93 2.99 12.86
CA ALA A 104 -6.45 2.12 13.94
C ALA A 104 -4.95 2.25 14.16
N PHE A 105 -4.15 2.36 13.09
CA PHE A 105 -2.70 2.63 13.20
C PHE A 105 -2.43 3.98 13.87
N ALA A 106 -3.17 5.04 13.48
CA ALA A 106 -3.07 6.36 14.10
C ALA A 106 -3.35 6.29 15.59
N ILE A 107 -4.47 5.70 15.99
CA ILE A 107 -4.85 5.56 17.41
C ILE A 107 -3.78 4.80 18.19
N GLY A 108 -3.30 3.67 17.69
CA GLY A 108 -2.27 2.90 18.35
C GLY A 108 -0.94 3.64 18.47
N LEU A 109 -0.54 4.40 17.43
CA LEU A 109 0.66 5.23 17.50
C LEU A 109 0.49 6.38 18.50
N LEU A 110 -0.68 7.02 18.54
CA LEU A 110 -0.98 8.08 19.50
C LEU A 110 -0.94 7.56 20.94
N LEU A 111 -1.43 6.36 21.21
CA LEU A 111 -1.30 5.72 22.54
C LEU A 111 0.16 5.51 22.93
N LEU A 112 1.07 5.34 21.98
CA LEU A 112 2.51 5.22 22.24
C LEU A 112 3.18 6.57 22.50
N ILE A 113 2.90 7.59 21.65
CA ILE A 113 3.63 8.86 21.64
C ILE A 113 2.95 9.99 22.43
N ALA A 114 1.73 9.80 22.92
CA ALA A 114 1.02 10.79 23.74
C ALA A 114 1.86 11.22 24.97
N PRO A 115 1.68 12.44 25.50
CA PRO A 115 2.43 12.90 26.69
C PRO A 115 2.34 11.97 27.90
N SER A 116 1.22 11.27 28.04
CA SER A 116 1.03 10.19 29.03
C SER A 116 1.03 8.79 28.40
N GLY A 117 1.63 8.63 27.21
CA GLY A 117 1.70 7.38 26.46
C GLY A 117 2.84 6.45 26.92
N TRP A 118 2.88 5.26 26.35
CA TRP A 118 3.83 4.21 26.72
C TRP A 118 5.30 4.63 26.55
N LEU A 119 5.65 5.37 25.46
CA LEU A 119 7.05 5.77 25.22
C LEU A 119 7.54 6.79 26.22
N VAL A 120 6.69 7.74 26.62
CA VAL A 120 7.05 8.75 27.63
C VAL A 120 7.24 8.09 28.99
N ARG A 121 6.32 7.20 29.40
CA ARG A 121 6.44 6.44 30.65
C ARG A 121 7.69 5.56 30.68
N LEU A 122 8.00 4.90 29.55
CA LEU A 122 9.26 4.16 29.41
C LEU A 122 10.48 5.09 29.58
N GLY A 123 10.45 6.26 28.95
CA GLY A 123 11.48 7.28 29.10
C GLY A 123 11.66 7.73 30.56
N VAL A 124 10.55 8.03 31.25
CA VAL A 124 10.54 8.37 32.66
C VAL A 124 11.13 7.24 33.51
N ALA A 125 10.67 6.00 33.32
CA ALA A 125 11.17 4.84 34.08
C ALA A 125 12.67 4.61 33.88
N LEU A 126 13.22 4.90 32.69
CA LEU A 126 14.65 4.80 32.40
C LEU A 126 15.46 5.97 32.98
N VAL A 127 14.88 7.19 33.00
CA VAL A 127 15.56 8.41 33.46
C VAL A 127 15.52 8.59 34.98
N THR A 128 14.46 8.10 35.65
CA THR A 128 14.26 8.25 37.10
C THR A 128 15.47 7.77 37.92
N PRO A 129 16.04 6.57 37.72
CA PRO A 129 17.23 6.15 38.49
C PRO A 129 18.46 7.00 38.16
N LEU A 130 18.61 7.46 36.92
CA LEU A 130 19.71 8.33 36.51
C LEU A 130 19.54 9.73 37.09
N ASN A 131 18.32 10.27 37.13
CA ASN A 131 17.99 11.55 37.77
C ASN A 131 18.34 11.55 39.25
N ALA A 132 17.96 10.47 39.94
CA ALA A 132 18.30 10.30 41.37
C ALA A 132 19.82 10.17 41.59
N TRP A 133 20.51 9.40 40.74
CA TRP A 133 21.96 9.18 40.88
C TRP A 133 22.78 10.42 40.56
N LEU A 134 22.39 11.21 39.56
CA LEU A 134 23.09 12.43 39.13
C LEU A 134 22.59 13.69 39.83
N GLY A 135 21.54 13.63 40.64
CA GLY A 135 20.97 14.79 41.32
C GLY A 135 20.45 15.88 40.38
N LEU A 136 19.91 15.49 39.20
CA LEU A 136 19.51 16.43 38.14
C LEU A 136 18.28 17.29 38.48
N GLY A 137 17.52 16.92 39.51
CA GLY A 137 16.31 17.66 39.96
C GLY A 137 15.18 17.73 38.91
N LEU A 138 15.15 16.79 37.95
CA LEU A 138 14.10 16.76 36.92
C LEU A 138 12.76 16.36 37.55
N ALA A 139 11.72 17.18 37.31
CA ALA A 139 10.36 16.86 37.70
C ALA A 139 9.77 15.85 36.69
N LEU A 140 9.60 14.58 37.12
CA LEU A 140 9.15 13.48 36.29
C LEU A 140 7.76 12.96 36.71
N ASP A 141 7.07 13.67 37.60
CA ASP A 141 5.81 13.23 38.22
C ASP A 141 4.59 13.61 37.38
N ALA A 142 4.73 14.54 36.42
CA ALA A 142 3.67 14.98 35.54
C ALA A 142 4.00 14.72 34.07
N PRO A 143 2.98 14.46 33.22
CA PRO A 143 3.19 14.37 31.79
C PRO A 143 3.80 15.67 31.23
N PRO A 144 4.73 15.58 30.27
CA PRO A 144 5.30 16.77 29.65
C PRO A 144 4.24 17.61 28.94
N ALA A 145 4.45 18.93 28.92
CA ALA A 145 3.48 19.88 28.36
C ALA A 145 3.43 19.92 26.82
N TRP A 146 4.27 19.15 26.12
CA TRP A 146 4.22 19.11 24.66
C TRP A 146 2.94 18.45 24.14
N GLN A 147 2.51 18.88 22.95
CA GLN A 147 1.39 18.27 22.25
C GLN A 147 1.94 17.33 21.17
N SER A 148 1.76 16.02 21.32
CA SER A 148 2.08 15.01 20.28
C SER A 148 0.85 14.61 19.46
N THR A 149 -0.33 14.97 19.97
CA THR A 149 -1.64 14.83 19.32
C THR A 149 -2.18 16.21 19.06
N GLN A 150 -2.70 16.46 17.86
CA GLN A 150 -3.22 17.76 17.46
C GLN A 150 -2.19 18.91 17.58
N ASP A 151 -0.91 18.56 17.41
CA ASP A 151 0.16 19.55 17.48
C ASP A 151 0.04 20.59 16.36
N PRO A 152 0.38 21.88 16.62
CA PRO A 152 0.19 22.95 15.65
C PRO A 152 0.95 22.75 14.32
N TRP A 153 2.04 21.98 14.35
CA TRP A 153 2.87 21.69 13.18
C TRP A 153 2.46 20.42 12.43
N GLY A 154 1.49 19.65 12.94
CA GLY A 154 1.06 18.40 12.35
C GLY A 154 2.12 17.30 12.35
N LEU A 155 3.09 17.34 13.27
CA LEU A 155 4.16 16.32 13.33
C LEU A 155 3.62 14.94 13.64
N GLY A 156 2.58 14.85 14.50
CA GLY A 156 1.86 13.61 14.77
C GLY A 156 1.23 13.03 13.50
N LEU A 157 0.57 13.87 12.71
CA LEU A 157 -0.02 13.49 11.43
C LEU A 157 1.05 13.02 10.42
N ILE A 158 2.14 13.77 10.30
CA ILE A 158 3.26 13.41 9.42
C ILE A 158 3.84 12.05 9.82
N ALA A 159 4.05 11.80 11.12
CA ALA A 159 4.59 10.55 11.61
C ALA A 159 3.67 9.36 11.31
N VAL A 160 2.36 9.50 11.57
CA VAL A 160 1.36 8.47 11.28
C VAL A 160 1.37 8.13 9.79
N LEU A 161 1.21 9.13 8.92
CA LEU A 161 1.14 8.94 7.47
C LEU A 161 2.45 8.36 6.92
N ALA A 162 3.60 8.93 7.30
CA ALA A 162 4.90 8.44 6.83
C ALA A 162 5.13 6.97 7.18
N LEU A 163 4.91 6.60 8.46
CA LEU A 163 5.10 5.22 8.90
C LEU A 163 4.11 4.25 8.25
N LYS A 164 2.86 4.68 8.04
CA LYS A 164 1.81 3.84 7.48
C LYS A 164 2.00 3.58 5.99
N GLU A 165 2.54 4.56 5.24
CA GLU A 165 2.74 4.45 3.80
C GLU A 165 4.02 3.68 3.41
N ILE A 166 5.00 3.55 4.30
CA ILE A 166 6.23 2.77 4.03
C ILE A 166 5.92 1.31 3.61
N PRO A 167 5.10 0.51 4.32
CA PRO A 167 4.78 -0.86 3.91
C PRO A 167 4.06 -0.94 2.56
N PHE A 168 3.22 0.03 2.22
CA PHE A 168 2.55 0.08 0.92
C PHE A 168 3.57 0.29 -0.22
N LEU A 169 4.47 1.25 -0.07
CA LEU A 169 5.53 1.50 -1.06
C LEU A 169 6.52 0.32 -1.15
N LEU A 170 6.85 -0.32 -0.02
CA LEU A 170 7.66 -1.55 -0.01
C LEU A 170 6.96 -2.70 -0.73
N TRP A 171 5.66 -2.86 -0.54
CA TRP A 171 4.87 -3.88 -1.23
C TRP A 171 4.82 -3.61 -2.74
N ALA A 172 4.58 -2.37 -3.15
CA ALA A 172 4.60 -1.96 -4.55
C ALA A 172 5.99 -2.19 -5.19
N ALA A 173 7.07 -1.87 -4.48
CA ALA A 173 8.43 -2.15 -4.90
C ALA A 173 8.70 -3.66 -5.03
N ALA A 174 8.22 -4.45 -4.07
CA ALA A 174 8.33 -5.91 -4.12
C ALA A 174 7.63 -6.50 -5.33
N ALA A 175 6.44 -6.02 -5.67
CA ALA A 175 5.70 -6.44 -6.85
C ALA A 175 6.49 -6.18 -8.15
N GLN A 176 7.20 -5.05 -8.25
CA GLN A 176 8.09 -4.77 -9.38
C GLN A 176 9.34 -5.67 -9.39
N LEU A 177 9.95 -5.88 -8.23
CA LEU A 177 11.18 -6.66 -8.08
C LEU A 177 10.96 -8.18 -8.21
N GLN A 178 9.72 -8.67 -8.06
CA GLN A 178 9.36 -10.07 -8.31
C GLN A 178 9.18 -10.39 -9.80
N ARG A 179 9.08 -9.40 -10.66
CA ARG A 179 9.02 -9.61 -12.12
C ARG A 179 10.37 -10.12 -12.61
N PRO A 180 10.43 -11.28 -13.29
CA PRO A 180 11.72 -11.91 -13.68
C PRO A 180 12.55 -11.03 -14.61
N ASP A 181 11.89 -10.28 -15.52
CA ASP A 181 12.52 -9.34 -16.45
C ASP A 181 13.22 -8.19 -15.70
N VAL A 182 12.57 -7.63 -14.69
CA VAL A 182 13.10 -6.54 -13.87
C VAL A 182 14.21 -7.04 -12.94
N ALA A 183 13.97 -8.14 -12.22
CA ALA A 183 14.92 -8.68 -11.26
C ALA A 183 16.24 -9.08 -11.90
N ARG A 184 16.18 -9.81 -13.02
CA ARG A 184 17.39 -10.24 -13.76
C ARG A 184 18.19 -9.06 -14.28
N ARG A 185 17.51 -8.11 -14.95
CA ARG A 185 18.15 -6.91 -15.49
C ARG A 185 18.84 -6.10 -14.40
N LEU A 186 18.13 -5.81 -13.32
CA LEU A 186 18.64 -5.01 -12.20
C LEU A 186 19.85 -5.68 -11.52
N THR A 187 19.79 -7.01 -11.33
CA THR A 187 20.90 -7.77 -10.74
C THR A 187 22.15 -7.74 -11.64
N LEU A 188 21.98 -7.88 -12.96
CA LEU A 188 23.09 -7.79 -13.92
C LEU A 188 23.70 -6.39 -13.94
N GLU A 189 22.88 -5.34 -13.97
CA GLU A 189 23.36 -3.95 -13.98
C GLU A 189 24.08 -3.58 -12.67
N LEU A 190 23.60 -4.07 -11.51
CA LEU A 190 24.30 -3.87 -10.24
C LEU A 190 25.65 -4.59 -10.20
N ARG A 191 25.75 -5.83 -10.71
CA ARG A 191 27.01 -6.55 -10.81
C ARG A 191 27.98 -5.83 -11.75
N LEU A 192 27.49 -5.38 -12.92
CA LEU A 192 28.31 -4.64 -13.87
C LEU A 192 28.83 -3.33 -13.26
N ALA A 193 28.00 -2.59 -12.51
CA ALA A 193 28.45 -1.40 -11.81
C ALA A 193 29.55 -1.73 -10.78
N GLN A 194 29.46 -2.86 -10.08
CA GLN A 194 30.48 -3.30 -9.13
C GLN A 194 31.79 -3.69 -9.82
N THR A 195 31.74 -4.35 -10.99
CA THR A 195 32.96 -4.65 -11.78
C THR A 195 33.61 -3.38 -12.32
N LEU A 196 32.84 -2.29 -12.48
CA LEU A 196 33.35 -0.95 -12.83
C LEU A 196 33.88 -0.15 -11.62
N GLY A 197 34.03 -0.77 -10.44
CA GLY A 197 34.60 -0.15 -9.25
C GLY A 197 33.61 0.56 -8.33
N TYR A 198 32.31 0.57 -8.65
CA TYR A 198 31.31 1.16 -7.76
C TYR A 198 31.09 0.28 -6.51
N SER A 199 31.06 0.89 -5.32
CA SER A 199 30.60 0.18 -4.12
C SER A 199 29.15 -0.25 -4.27
N ALA A 200 28.72 -1.34 -3.59
CA ALA A 200 27.35 -1.82 -3.62
C ALA A 200 26.31 -0.74 -3.30
N ARG A 201 26.63 0.13 -2.31
CA ARG A 201 25.78 1.27 -1.93
C ARG A 201 25.70 2.33 -3.05
N SER A 202 26.83 2.66 -3.67
CA SER A 202 26.85 3.63 -4.78
C SER A 202 26.14 3.08 -6.01
N ALA A 203 26.33 1.81 -6.34
CA ALA A 203 25.63 1.12 -7.42
C ALA A 203 24.11 1.11 -7.18
N TRP A 204 23.64 0.84 -5.94
CA TRP A 204 22.23 0.91 -5.60
C TRP A 204 21.63 2.28 -5.90
N TRP A 205 22.19 3.35 -5.34
CA TRP A 205 21.63 4.70 -5.46
C TRP A 205 21.73 5.28 -6.88
N ARG A 206 22.75 4.88 -7.65
CA ARG A 206 22.96 5.39 -9.00
C ARG A 206 22.31 4.56 -10.09
N VAL A 207 22.14 3.24 -9.88
CA VAL A 207 21.63 2.32 -10.91
C VAL A 207 20.23 1.81 -10.57
N ALA A 208 20.06 1.20 -9.39
CA ALA A 208 18.82 0.53 -9.05
C ALA A 208 17.69 1.50 -8.68
N TRP A 209 17.99 2.43 -7.78
CA TRP A 209 16.98 3.33 -7.23
C TRP A 209 16.29 4.22 -8.30
N PRO A 210 16.99 4.88 -9.22
CA PRO A 210 16.32 5.71 -10.22
C PRO A 210 15.39 4.92 -11.15
N GLN A 211 15.76 3.69 -11.49
CA GLN A 211 14.92 2.81 -12.32
C GLN A 211 13.69 2.31 -11.55
N LEU A 212 13.86 1.99 -10.27
CA LEU A 212 12.78 1.55 -9.42
C LEU A 212 11.82 2.72 -9.12
N LEU A 213 12.34 3.90 -8.81
CA LEU A 213 11.55 5.11 -8.56
C LEU A 213 10.65 5.45 -9.77
N ALA A 214 11.19 5.34 -10.98
CA ALA A 214 10.40 5.55 -12.20
C ALA A 214 9.21 4.57 -12.34
N ARG A 215 9.33 3.36 -11.81
CA ARG A 215 8.26 2.33 -11.79
C ARG A 215 7.30 2.51 -10.61
N LEU A 216 7.75 3.17 -9.55
CA LEU A 216 6.97 3.44 -8.35
C LEU A 216 6.20 4.77 -8.42
N LEU A 217 6.27 5.51 -9.53
CA LEU A 217 5.61 6.82 -9.62
C LEU A 217 4.11 6.74 -9.29
N ALA A 218 3.38 5.77 -9.86
CA ALA A 218 1.95 5.62 -9.57
C ALA A 218 1.66 5.31 -8.09
N PRO A 219 2.34 4.35 -7.42
CA PRO A 219 2.23 4.19 -5.97
C PRO A 219 2.61 5.43 -5.16
N VAL A 220 3.65 6.16 -5.55
CA VAL A 220 4.07 7.40 -4.87
C VAL A 220 3.00 8.48 -5.02
N LEU A 221 2.40 8.63 -6.20
CA LEU A 221 1.27 9.53 -6.41
C LEU A 221 0.05 9.12 -5.59
N ALA A 222 -0.23 7.84 -5.45
CA ALA A 222 -1.32 7.36 -4.59
C ALA A 222 -1.09 7.74 -3.11
N VAL A 223 0.14 7.59 -2.61
CA VAL A 223 0.53 8.05 -1.26
C VAL A 223 0.35 9.56 -1.12
N LEU A 224 0.79 10.33 -2.12
CA LEU A 224 0.65 11.79 -2.12
C LEU A 224 -0.81 12.21 -2.09
N VAL A 225 -1.65 11.63 -2.95
CA VAL A 225 -3.10 11.89 -2.99
C VAL A 225 -3.71 11.61 -1.64
N TYR A 226 -3.46 10.42 -1.08
CA TYR A 226 -3.99 10.04 0.23
C TYR A 226 -3.53 11.00 1.32
N SER A 227 -2.24 11.29 1.42
CA SER A 227 -1.68 12.17 2.46
C SER A 227 -2.22 13.60 2.40
N LEU A 228 -2.59 14.10 1.21
CA LEU A 228 -3.19 15.42 1.03
C LEU A 228 -4.70 15.45 1.25
N THR A 229 -5.38 14.31 1.23
CA THR A 229 -6.86 14.29 1.21
C THR A 229 -7.48 13.51 2.37
N VAL A 230 -6.65 12.95 3.24
CA VAL A 230 -7.11 12.19 4.39
C VAL A 230 -7.79 13.10 5.43
N VAL A 231 -8.94 12.66 5.94
CA VAL A 231 -9.71 13.39 6.96
C VAL A 231 -9.70 12.66 8.30
N ASP A 232 -10.01 11.37 8.33
CA ASP A 232 -10.07 10.56 9.55
C ASP A 232 -8.78 10.57 10.36
N VAL A 233 -7.64 10.34 9.71
CA VAL A 233 -6.32 10.40 10.36
C VAL A 233 -5.97 11.84 10.76
N ALA A 234 -6.36 12.84 9.95
CA ALA A 234 -6.11 14.24 10.27
C ALA A 234 -6.94 14.73 11.46
N LEU A 235 -8.16 14.21 11.64
CA LEU A 235 -8.98 14.45 12.84
C LEU A 235 -8.35 13.85 14.10
N LEU A 236 -7.68 12.69 13.96
CA LEU A 236 -7.04 11.99 15.09
C LEU A 236 -5.71 12.62 15.50
N ALA A 237 -4.86 12.92 14.54
CA ALA A 237 -3.46 13.26 14.76
C ALA A 237 -3.05 14.64 14.25
N GLY A 238 -3.89 15.26 13.42
CA GLY A 238 -3.60 16.57 12.82
C GLY A 238 -3.91 17.73 13.74
N PRO A 239 -3.44 18.94 13.39
CA PRO A 239 -3.75 20.15 14.11
C PRO A 239 -5.25 20.50 14.06
N SER A 240 -5.72 21.15 15.12
CA SER A 240 -7.13 21.53 15.26
C SER A 240 -7.39 23.01 14.96
N THR A 241 -6.37 23.88 15.06
CA THR A 241 -6.53 25.34 14.95
C THR A 241 -5.33 25.99 14.25
N PRO A 242 -5.40 26.23 12.92
CA PRO A 242 -6.41 25.72 11.99
C PRO A 242 -6.20 24.24 11.69
N PRO A 243 -7.25 23.50 11.32
CA PRO A 243 -7.09 22.15 10.80
C PRO A 243 -6.56 22.16 9.36
N THR A 244 -6.25 20.98 8.81
CA THR A 244 -5.90 20.85 7.39
C THR A 244 -7.10 21.23 6.49
N LEU A 245 -6.84 21.67 5.27
CA LEU A 245 -7.90 22.06 4.34
C LEU A 245 -8.87 20.90 4.04
N ALA A 246 -8.38 19.64 4.05
CA ALA A 246 -9.24 18.46 3.91
C ALA A 246 -10.28 18.36 5.05
N VAL A 247 -9.86 18.64 6.27
CA VAL A 247 -10.74 18.64 7.45
C VAL A 247 -11.71 19.85 7.40
N LEU A 248 -11.23 21.04 7.05
CA LEU A 248 -12.11 22.21 6.89
C LEU A 248 -13.16 21.99 5.81
N ALA A 249 -12.77 21.49 4.65
CA ALA A 249 -13.70 21.16 3.57
C ALA A 249 -14.79 20.19 4.06
N TRP A 250 -14.37 19.16 4.83
CA TRP A 250 -15.31 18.24 5.45
C TRP A 250 -16.25 18.92 6.46
N GLN A 251 -15.73 19.78 7.34
CA GLN A 251 -16.55 20.52 8.32
C GLN A 251 -17.57 21.43 7.64
N TRP A 252 -17.13 22.22 6.66
CA TRP A 252 -18.04 23.13 5.92
C TRP A 252 -19.10 22.39 5.11
N LEU A 253 -18.78 21.23 4.53
CA LEU A 253 -19.77 20.41 3.83
C LEU A 253 -20.84 19.81 4.75
N GLN A 254 -20.61 19.75 6.06
CA GLN A 254 -21.59 19.31 7.05
C GLN A 254 -22.36 20.46 7.70
N ASP A 255 -22.00 21.70 7.38
CA ASP A 255 -22.69 22.86 7.92
C ASP A 255 -24.12 22.96 7.34
N ALA A 256 -25.09 23.35 8.17
CA ALA A 256 -26.47 23.55 7.76
C ALA A 256 -26.63 24.81 6.89
N ASP A 257 -25.68 25.75 6.98
CA ASP A 257 -25.65 26.95 6.16
C ASP A 257 -25.28 26.62 4.71
N PRO A 258 -26.17 26.88 3.73
CA PRO A 258 -25.91 26.59 2.32
C PRO A 258 -24.66 27.29 1.76
N GLU A 259 -24.33 28.49 2.23
CA GLU A 259 -23.15 29.23 1.78
C GLU A 259 -21.86 28.53 2.24
N ARG A 260 -21.79 28.07 3.49
CA ARG A 260 -20.68 27.31 4.02
C ARG A 260 -20.58 25.94 3.36
N ASN A 261 -21.70 25.28 3.11
CA ASN A 261 -21.71 24.00 2.40
C ASN A 261 -21.15 24.15 0.98
N ALA A 262 -21.54 25.20 0.23
CA ALA A 262 -20.99 25.51 -1.07
C ALA A 262 -19.48 25.83 -1.01
N MET A 263 -19.04 26.58 0.02
CA MET A 263 -17.63 26.86 0.27
C MET A 263 -16.83 25.55 0.54
N GLY A 264 -17.41 24.60 1.25
CA GLY A 264 -16.84 23.27 1.46
C GLY A 264 -16.65 22.49 0.15
N ALA A 265 -17.60 22.60 -0.79
CA ALA A 265 -17.48 22.01 -2.12
C ALA A 265 -16.34 22.68 -2.92
N ALA A 266 -16.23 24.02 -2.88
CA ALA A 266 -15.13 24.74 -3.52
C ALA A 266 -13.76 24.34 -2.93
N ALA A 267 -13.66 24.16 -1.60
CA ALA A 267 -12.45 23.69 -0.93
C ALA A 267 -12.06 22.26 -1.35
N ALA A 268 -13.03 21.35 -1.51
CA ALA A 268 -12.79 20.01 -2.02
C ALA A 268 -12.27 20.03 -3.46
N TRP A 269 -12.76 20.93 -4.30
CA TRP A 269 -12.25 21.15 -5.66
C TRP A 269 -10.86 21.80 -5.68
N LEU A 270 -10.57 22.72 -4.77
CA LEU A 270 -9.23 23.27 -4.59
C LEU A 270 -8.23 22.17 -4.26
N LEU A 271 -8.57 21.25 -3.36
CA LEU A 271 -7.75 20.08 -3.06
C LEU A 271 -7.54 19.21 -4.30
N ALA A 272 -8.58 18.96 -5.09
CA ALA A 272 -8.48 18.20 -6.33
C ALA A 272 -7.53 18.87 -7.34
N ALA A 273 -7.62 20.19 -7.49
CA ALA A 273 -6.74 20.98 -8.35
C ALA A 273 -5.28 20.93 -7.89
N VAL A 274 -5.03 21.04 -6.59
CA VAL A 274 -3.70 20.93 -5.98
C VAL A 274 -3.11 19.53 -6.20
N VAL A 275 -3.88 18.48 -5.95
CA VAL A 275 -3.47 17.10 -6.20
C VAL A 275 -3.14 16.90 -7.68
N ALA A 276 -3.99 17.37 -8.59
CA ALA A 276 -3.77 17.27 -10.03
C ALA A 276 -2.50 18.03 -10.48
N ALA A 277 -2.28 19.24 -9.96
CA ALA A 277 -1.10 20.04 -10.25
C ALA A 277 0.19 19.36 -9.77
N LEU A 278 0.20 18.81 -8.55
CA LEU A 278 1.35 18.07 -8.01
C LEU A 278 1.60 16.76 -8.77
N ALA A 279 0.54 16.04 -9.13
CA ALA A 279 0.65 14.84 -9.94
C ALA A 279 1.22 15.15 -11.34
N LEU A 280 0.72 16.20 -11.98
CA LEU A 280 1.25 16.68 -13.26
C LEU A 280 2.71 17.11 -13.14
N ALA A 281 3.07 17.87 -12.12
CA ALA A 281 4.45 18.27 -11.85
C ALA A 281 5.38 17.05 -11.68
N ALA A 282 4.95 16.02 -10.96
CA ALA A 282 5.71 14.78 -10.79
C ALA A 282 5.88 14.01 -12.11
N LEU A 283 4.82 13.93 -12.93
CA LEU A 283 4.86 13.31 -14.26
C LEU A 283 5.81 14.06 -15.20
N LEU A 284 5.73 15.38 -15.22
CA LEU A 284 6.63 16.24 -16.01
C LEU A 284 8.08 16.10 -15.52
N ALA A 285 8.31 16.15 -14.21
CA ALA A 285 9.63 15.91 -13.63
C ALA A 285 10.19 14.54 -14.01
N GLN A 286 9.37 13.49 -14.04
CA GLN A 286 9.77 12.17 -14.52
C GLN A 286 10.10 12.19 -16.02
N HIS A 287 9.28 12.83 -16.84
CA HIS A 287 9.48 12.90 -18.29
C HIS A 287 10.77 13.60 -18.65
N TYR A 288 10.97 14.82 -18.16
CA TYR A 288 12.17 15.61 -18.45
C TYR A 288 13.40 15.16 -17.66
N GLY A 289 13.22 14.70 -16.43
CA GLY A 289 14.30 14.22 -15.56
C GLY A 289 15.02 12.97 -16.09
N ARG A 290 14.35 12.14 -16.90
CA ARG A 290 15.00 10.97 -17.55
C ARG A 290 16.16 11.38 -18.43
N GLY A 291 16.00 12.38 -19.26
CA GLY A 291 17.06 12.90 -20.14
C GLY A 291 18.22 13.49 -19.34
N TRP A 292 17.92 14.26 -18.31
CA TRP A 292 18.93 14.89 -17.44
C TRP A 292 19.70 13.86 -16.58
N ALA A 293 19.01 12.85 -16.07
CA ALA A 293 19.63 11.75 -15.33
C ALA A 293 20.62 10.98 -16.20
N VAL A 294 20.26 10.63 -17.44
CA VAL A 294 21.14 9.95 -18.39
C VAL A 294 22.35 10.83 -18.71
N ALA A 295 22.16 12.12 -18.98
CA ALA A 295 23.25 13.07 -19.28
C ALA A 295 24.20 13.28 -18.08
N ARG A 296 23.69 13.23 -16.85
CA ARG A 296 24.51 13.33 -15.64
C ARG A 296 25.29 12.04 -15.37
N TRP A 297 24.72 10.90 -15.73
CA TRP A 297 25.36 9.58 -15.66
C TRP A 297 26.56 9.49 -16.60
N THR A 298 26.38 9.85 -17.85
CA THR A 298 27.45 9.82 -18.84
C THR A 298 28.59 10.76 -18.46
N ARG A 299 28.29 11.93 -17.91
CA ARG A 299 29.30 12.89 -17.38
C ARG A 299 30.02 12.36 -16.13
N GLY A 300 29.34 11.64 -15.26
CA GLY A 300 29.93 11.01 -14.06
C GLY A 300 30.90 9.88 -14.38
N LEU A 301 30.61 9.09 -15.41
CA LEU A 301 31.49 8.02 -15.92
C LEU A 301 32.76 8.60 -16.58
N ALA A 302 32.63 9.71 -17.29
CA ALA A 302 33.79 10.41 -17.88
C ALA A 302 34.74 10.96 -16.78
N ARG A 303 34.18 11.45 -15.68
CA ARG A 303 34.96 12.00 -14.55
C ARG A 303 35.64 10.92 -13.71
N ALA A 304 35.04 9.74 -13.56
CA ALA A 304 35.63 8.58 -12.91
C ALA A 304 36.84 8.05 -13.72
N ARG A 305 36.71 7.96 -15.04
CA ARG A 305 37.81 7.56 -15.92
C ARG A 305 39.02 8.51 -15.86
N THR A 306 38.79 9.82 -15.73
CA THR A 306 39.90 10.80 -15.63
C THR A 306 40.63 10.75 -14.29
N VAL A 307 39.99 10.30 -13.22
CA VAL A 307 40.63 10.12 -11.90
C VAL A 307 41.44 8.81 -11.88
N GLU A 308 40.95 7.74 -12.47
CA GLU A 308 41.70 6.47 -12.56
C GLU A 308 42.90 6.56 -13.51
N THR A 309 42.79 7.28 -14.62
CA THR A 309 43.95 7.53 -15.51
C THR A 309 45.03 8.37 -14.83
N ARG A 310 44.66 9.30 -13.93
CA ARG A 310 45.65 10.04 -13.13
C ARG A 310 46.27 9.20 -12.00
N ALA A 311 45.53 8.28 -11.41
CA ALA A 311 46.05 7.35 -10.40
C ALA A 311 46.89 6.22 -11.04
N GLY A 312 46.49 5.74 -12.22
CA GLY A 312 47.20 4.69 -12.96
C GLY A 312 48.55 5.16 -13.55
N THR A 313 48.69 6.43 -13.92
CA THR A 313 49.96 6.99 -14.39
C THR A 313 50.98 7.19 -13.27
N ALA A 314 50.55 7.25 -12.00
CA ALA A 314 51.45 7.35 -10.85
C ALA A 314 52.00 6.00 -10.37
N VAL A 315 51.31 4.87 -10.72
CA VAL A 315 51.72 3.49 -10.31
C VAL A 315 52.50 2.76 -11.41
N SER A 316 52.36 3.15 -12.69
CA SER A 316 52.93 2.39 -13.81
C SER A 316 54.41 2.71 -14.13
N THR A 317 55.03 3.71 -13.52
CA THR A 317 56.46 4.02 -13.72
C THR A 317 57.40 3.18 -12.86
N SER A 318 56.92 2.54 -11.79
CA SER A 318 57.72 1.63 -10.96
C SER A 318 57.60 0.14 -11.37
N SER A 319 56.56 -0.23 -12.11
CA SER A 319 56.33 -1.65 -12.52
C SER A 319 56.89 -2.00 -13.89
N LEU A 320 57.16 -1.02 -14.76
CA LEU A 320 57.76 -1.25 -16.08
C LEU A 320 59.28 -1.46 -16.04
N ALA A 321 59.97 -1.14 -14.94
CA ALA A 321 61.37 -1.40 -14.74
C ALA A 321 61.65 -2.87 -14.35
N SER A 322 60.70 -3.61 -13.81
CA SER A 322 60.83 -5.01 -13.37
C SER A 322 60.43 -6.04 -14.42
N MET A 323 59.84 -5.63 -15.54
CA MET A 323 59.36 -6.55 -16.59
C MET A 323 60.25 -6.66 -17.80
N LYS A 324 61.42 -5.97 -17.82
CA LYS A 324 62.38 -6.02 -18.90
C LYS A 324 63.47 -7.12 -18.76
N THR A 325 63.44 -7.89 -17.67
CA THR A 325 64.45 -8.96 -17.45
C THR A 325 63.92 -10.40 -17.51
N ALA A 326 62.69 -10.60 -18.01
CA ALA A 326 62.07 -11.95 -18.06
C ALA A 326 61.63 -12.41 -19.45
N THR A 327 62.25 -11.92 -20.52
CA THR A 327 61.96 -12.36 -21.91
C THR A 327 63.20 -12.90 -22.62
N GLU A 328 63.80 -13.94 -22.07
CA GLU A 328 64.63 -14.85 -22.83
C GLU A 328 64.47 -16.26 -22.25
N GLY A 329 63.79 -17.14 -22.95
CA GLY A 329 63.72 -18.54 -22.57
C GLY A 329 62.41 -19.22 -22.99
N GLY A 330 62.44 -19.80 -24.19
CA GLY A 330 61.36 -20.42 -24.92
C GLY A 330 60.52 -21.49 -24.23
N ALA A 331 59.33 -21.66 -24.73
CA ALA A 331 58.74 -22.95 -25.11
C ALA A 331 57.25 -22.76 -25.41
N LEU A 332 56.88 -22.98 -26.65
CA LEU A 332 55.52 -23.14 -27.14
C LEU A 332 54.87 -24.37 -26.51
N ALA A 333 53.94 -24.19 -25.59
CA ALA A 333 53.02 -25.24 -25.14
C ALA A 333 51.64 -25.04 -25.79
N ARG A 334 51.30 -25.96 -26.68
CA ARG A 334 49.96 -26.06 -27.32
C ARG A 334 48.90 -26.29 -26.28
N VAL A 335 47.93 -25.40 -26.18
CA VAL A 335 46.67 -25.59 -25.42
C VAL A 335 45.71 -26.39 -26.31
N ARG A 336 45.40 -27.63 -25.90
CA ARG A 336 44.28 -28.43 -26.42
C ARG A 336 42.97 -27.87 -25.86
N PRO A 337 41.88 -27.81 -26.64
CA PRO A 337 40.56 -27.52 -26.11
C PRO A 337 39.99 -28.82 -25.49
N GLU A 338 39.81 -28.85 -24.20
CA GLU A 338 38.99 -29.87 -23.55
C GLU A 338 37.51 -29.50 -23.65
N ALA A 339 36.75 -30.41 -24.25
CA ALA A 339 35.30 -30.38 -24.32
C ALA A 339 34.70 -30.85 -22.99
N GLY A 340 33.66 -30.14 -22.56
CA GLY A 340 32.63 -30.72 -21.71
C GLY A 340 32.86 -30.61 -20.20
N ALA A 341 32.54 -29.45 -19.61
CA ALA A 341 32.12 -29.39 -18.23
C ALA A 341 30.76 -28.66 -18.15
N ALA A 342 29.74 -29.41 -17.74
CA ALA A 342 28.40 -28.86 -17.46
C ALA A 342 28.47 -27.74 -16.41
N PRO A 343 27.66 -26.68 -16.51
CA PRO A 343 27.70 -25.62 -15.52
C PRO A 343 27.19 -26.17 -14.19
N SER A 344 28.07 -26.28 -13.21
CA SER A 344 27.74 -26.52 -11.82
C SER A 344 26.77 -25.42 -11.37
N ARG A 345 25.64 -25.82 -10.78
CA ARG A 345 24.72 -24.94 -10.07
C ARG A 345 25.48 -24.23 -8.96
N GLY A 346 26.06 -23.09 -9.27
CA GLY A 346 26.69 -22.21 -8.31
C GLY A 346 25.64 -21.68 -7.36
N SER A 347 25.72 -22.14 -6.13
CA SER A 347 25.05 -21.55 -4.96
C SER A 347 25.34 -20.04 -4.97
N PRO A 348 24.37 -19.15 -4.70
CA PRO A 348 24.59 -17.71 -4.67
C PRO A 348 25.66 -17.40 -3.62
N SER A 349 26.78 -16.82 -4.07
CA SER A 349 27.92 -16.49 -3.23
C SER A 349 27.49 -15.60 -2.06
N LYS A 350 27.81 -16.04 -0.85
CA LYS A 350 27.52 -15.40 0.45
C LYS A 350 28.35 -14.13 0.72
N THR A 351 28.66 -13.34 -0.29
CA THR A 351 29.51 -12.15 -0.12
C THR A 351 28.78 -10.89 -0.53
N ILE A 352 27.68 -10.56 0.18
CA ILE A 352 27.21 -9.19 0.26
C ILE A 352 27.37 -8.74 1.71
N ALA A 353 28.37 -7.87 1.89
CA ALA A 353 28.73 -7.08 3.06
C ALA A 353 27.98 -7.35 4.38
N LYS A 354 28.70 -7.85 5.37
CA LYS A 354 28.43 -7.59 6.77
C LYS A 354 28.56 -6.06 7.00
N GLY A 355 27.50 -5.31 6.70
CA GLY A 355 27.43 -3.88 6.91
C GLY A 355 26.40 -3.56 7.97
N SER A 356 26.73 -2.62 8.83
CA SER A 356 26.03 -2.08 10.00
C SER A 356 24.59 -1.55 9.81
N GLY A 357 23.95 -1.79 8.69
CA GLY A 357 22.59 -1.33 8.35
C GLY A 357 21.44 -2.29 8.73
N SER A 358 21.60 -3.09 9.80
CA SER A 358 20.69 -4.19 10.13
C SER A 358 19.36 -3.79 10.79
N TRP A 359 19.22 -2.56 11.25
CA TRP A 359 18.19 -2.16 12.23
C TRP A 359 16.87 -1.71 11.60
N GLY A 360 16.86 -1.12 10.40
CA GLY A 360 15.69 -0.46 9.84
C GLY A 360 14.47 -1.37 9.62
N ALA A 361 14.64 -2.56 9.00
CA ALA A 361 13.53 -3.49 8.78
C ALA A 361 13.02 -4.09 10.10
N GLY A 362 13.92 -4.29 11.08
CA GLY A 362 13.57 -4.69 12.44
C GLY A 362 12.79 -3.59 13.15
N ALA A 363 13.27 -2.35 13.08
CA ALA A 363 12.64 -1.18 13.68
C ALA A 363 11.22 -0.94 13.14
N LEU A 364 11.01 -1.03 11.82
CA LEU A 364 9.67 -0.93 11.24
C LEU A 364 8.75 -2.04 11.76
N SER A 365 9.23 -3.29 11.78
CA SER A 365 8.44 -4.42 12.31
C SER A 365 8.11 -4.25 13.79
N LEU A 366 9.06 -3.73 14.57
CA LEU A 366 8.87 -3.46 16.00
C LEU A 366 7.87 -2.32 16.21
N ALA A 367 7.95 -1.24 15.43
CA ALA A 367 6.99 -0.13 15.50
C ALA A 367 5.56 -0.62 15.25
N TYR A 368 5.34 -1.44 14.21
CA TYR A 368 4.02 -2.02 13.95
C TYR A 368 3.55 -2.98 15.04
N ALA A 369 4.44 -3.79 15.59
CA ALA A 369 4.13 -4.67 16.72
C ALA A 369 3.79 -3.86 17.98
N ALA A 370 4.53 -2.78 18.24
CA ALA A 370 4.26 -1.89 19.36
C ALA A 370 2.91 -1.16 19.21
N VAL A 371 2.58 -0.68 18.00
CA VAL A 371 1.27 -0.07 17.70
C VAL A 371 0.13 -1.08 17.93
N ALA A 372 0.28 -2.31 17.43
CA ALA A 372 -0.71 -3.37 17.63
C ALA A 372 -0.85 -3.74 19.11
N ALA A 373 0.27 -3.85 19.84
CA ALA A 373 0.27 -4.11 21.28
C ALA A 373 -0.38 -2.95 22.05
N ALA A 374 -0.09 -1.70 21.69
CA ALA A 374 -0.71 -0.52 22.29
C ALA A 374 -2.24 -0.49 22.12
N LEU A 375 -2.75 -0.91 20.97
CA LEU A 375 -4.20 -1.05 20.75
C LEU A 375 -4.80 -2.12 21.65
N VAL A 376 -4.22 -3.32 21.66
CA VAL A 376 -4.75 -4.46 22.44
C VAL A 376 -4.65 -4.17 23.93
N LEU A 377 -3.48 -3.75 24.42
CA LEU A 377 -3.30 -3.40 25.83
C LEU A 377 -4.14 -2.17 26.20
N GLY A 378 -4.14 -1.14 25.34
CA GLY A 378 -4.93 0.08 25.54
C GLY A 378 -6.41 -0.19 25.72
N SER A 379 -6.96 -1.22 25.05
CA SER A 379 -8.38 -1.59 25.13
C SER A 379 -8.80 -2.21 26.47
N VAL A 380 -7.84 -2.62 27.31
CA VAL A 380 -8.10 -3.25 28.63
C VAL A 380 -7.51 -2.45 29.79
N ILE A 381 -7.04 -1.23 29.55
CA ILE A 381 -6.51 -0.34 30.57
C ILE A 381 -7.65 0.23 31.41
N GLY A 382 -7.55 0.09 32.73
CA GLY A 382 -8.36 0.78 33.70
C GLY A 382 -7.66 2.02 34.27
N VAL A 383 -7.48 2.08 35.59
CA VAL A 383 -6.78 3.17 36.27
C VAL A 383 -5.29 3.11 35.95
N TRP A 384 -4.76 4.19 35.39
CA TRP A 384 -3.35 4.30 34.98
C TRP A 384 -2.76 5.68 35.27
N PRO A 385 -2.43 5.95 36.52
CA PRO A 385 -1.81 7.23 36.87
C PRO A 385 -0.44 7.39 36.21
N PHE A 386 -0.07 8.63 35.94
CA PHE A 386 1.29 8.95 35.52
C PHE A 386 2.16 9.14 36.78
N PRO A 387 3.41 8.70 36.81
CA PRO A 387 4.22 8.16 35.70
C PRO A 387 4.28 6.63 35.61
N ASP A 388 3.43 5.89 36.30
CA ASP A 388 3.50 4.42 36.37
C ASP A 388 3.66 3.78 34.98
N MET A 389 4.63 2.84 34.85
CA MET A 389 4.87 2.13 33.58
C MET A 389 3.72 1.21 33.21
N TRP A 390 3.08 0.57 34.20
CA TRP A 390 1.97 -0.35 34.01
C TRP A 390 0.70 0.17 34.67
N PRO A 391 -0.48 -0.14 34.09
CA PRO A 391 -1.76 0.16 34.74
C PRO A 391 -1.88 -0.48 36.10
N GLN A 392 -2.47 0.25 37.05
CA GLN A 392 -2.79 -0.30 38.39
C GLN A 392 -3.98 -1.25 38.34
N ALA A 393 -4.88 -1.08 37.37
CA ALA A 393 -6.02 -1.94 37.17
C ALA A 393 -6.20 -2.27 35.68
N TRP A 394 -6.54 -3.51 35.41
CA TRP A 394 -6.94 -4.01 34.09
C TRP A 394 -8.44 -4.28 34.10
N THR A 395 -9.15 -3.90 33.05
CA THR A 395 -10.62 -4.03 32.98
C THR A 395 -11.09 -4.40 31.59
N TRP A 396 -12.15 -5.17 31.50
CA TRP A 396 -12.85 -5.50 30.27
C TRP A 396 -14.01 -4.54 29.96
N GLN A 397 -14.17 -3.45 30.74
CA GLN A 397 -15.29 -2.53 30.61
C GLN A 397 -15.44 -1.94 29.20
N ALA A 398 -14.34 -1.63 28.53
CA ALA A 398 -14.38 -1.15 27.15
C ALA A 398 -14.95 -2.20 26.18
N TRP A 399 -14.60 -3.48 26.37
CA TRP A 399 -15.14 -4.57 25.56
C TRP A 399 -16.60 -4.90 25.88
N HIS A 400 -17.02 -4.74 27.13
CA HIS A 400 -18.45 -4.78 27.47
C HIS A 400 -19.22 -3.66 26.79
N ALA A 401 -18.70 -2.43 26.80
CA ALA A 401 -19.31 -1.30 26.08
C ALA A 401 -19.34 -1.54 24.54
N VAL A 402 -18.32 -2.18 23.96
CA VAL A 402 -18.35 -2.60 22.55
C VAL A 402 -19.44 -3.66 22.32
N ALA A 403 -19.60 -4.61 23.22
CA ALA A 403 -20.66 -5.64 23.14
C ALA A 403 -22.06 -5.03 23.30
N ASP A 404 -22.22 -4.06 24.20
CA ASP A 404 -23.47 -3.29 24.38
C ASP A 404 -23.79 -2.45 23.14
N SER A 405 -22.76 -2.03 22.38
CA SER A 405 -22.88 -1.37 21.08
C SER A 405 -23.04 -2.38 19.92
N ALA A 406 -23.73 -3.50 20.15
CA ALA A 406 -23.94 -4.57 19.15
C ALA A 406 -24.42 -4.07 17.78
N PRO A 407 -25.32 -3.07 17.66
CA PRO A 407 -25.72 -2.51 16.36
C PRO A 407 -24.53 -1.99 15.53
N VAL A 408 -23.54 -1.35 16.16
CA VAL A 408 -22.32 -0.85 15.49
C VAL A 408 -21.48 -2.00 14.93
N VAL A 409 -21.32 -3.06 15.72
CA VAL A 409 -20.56 -4.26 15.32
C VAL A 409 -21.25 -4.96 14.15
N TRP A 410 -22.58 -5.18 14.25
CA TRP A 410 -23.34 -5.84 13.18
C TRP A 410 -23.44 -4.98 11.92
N THR A 411 -23.57 -3.67 12.04
CA THR A 411 -23.53 -2.75 10.89
C THR A 411 -22.18 -2.84 10.20
N THR A 412 -21.06 -2.82 10.95
CA THR A 412 -19.72 -2.95 10.40
C THR A 412 -19.54 -4.26 9.64
N LEU A 413 -19.90 -5.39 10.28
CA LEU A 413 -19.77 -6.72 9.69
C LEU A 413 -20.66 -6.91 8.47
N GLY A 414 -21.96 -6.62 8.62
CA GLY A 414 -22.96 -6.82 7.57
C GLY A 414 -22.64 -5.97 6.34
N LEU A 415 -22.30 -4.70 6.56
CA LEU A 415 -21.95 -3.77 5.50
C LEU A 415 -20.66 -4.20 4.77
N ALA A 416 -19.62 -4.58 5.52
CA ALA A 416 -18.36 -5.02 4.94
C ALA A 416 -18.48 -6.33 4.17
N LEU A 417 -19.25 -7.30 4.68
CA LEU A 417 -19.51 -8.56 3.98
C LEU A 417 -20.33 -8.33 2.70
N ALA A 418 -21.42 -7.56 2.79
CA ALA A 418 -22.33 -7.33 1.66
C ALA A 418 -21.66 -6.52 0.55
N SER A 419 -20.96 -5.43 0.88
CA SER A 419 -20.28 -4.60 -0.11
C SER A 419 -19.08 -5.29 -0.75
N SER A 420 -18.33 -6.08 0.03
CA SER A 420 -17.22 -6.88 -0.48
C SER A 420 -17.70 -7.98 -1.44
N ALA A 421 -18.77 -8.69 -1.06
CA ALA A 421 -19.39 -9.70 -1.92
C ALA A 421 -19.89 -9.08 -3.23
N ALA A 422 -20.59 -7.95 -3.16
CA ALA A 422 -21.08 -7.24 -4.35
C ALA A 422 -19.93 -6.79 -5.25
N ALA A 423 -18.86 -6.21 -4.68
CA ALA A 423 -17.69 -5.77 -5.43
C ALA A 423 -16.97 -6.94 -6.12
N VAL A 424 -16.79 -8.09 -5.44
CA VAL A 424 -16.18 -9.29 -6.03
C VAL A 424 -17.07 -9.87 -7.14
N LEU A 425 -18.36 -10.02 -6.90
CA LEU A 425 -19.31 -10.55 -7.89
C LEU A 425 -19.31 -9.69 -9.15
N TRP A 426 -19.37 -8.37 -8.99
CA TRP A 426 -19.32 -7.47 -10.13
C TRP A 426 -17.97 -7.54 -10.85
N ALA A 427 -16.84 -7.51 -10.12
CA ALA A 427 -15.51 -7.57 -10.71
C ALA A 427 -15.31 -8.86 -11.52
N VAL A 428 -15.77 -10.00 -10.98
CA VAL A 428 -15.73 -11.29 -11.68
C VAL A 428 -16.60 -11.26 -12.93
N ALA A 429 -17.85 -10.78 -12.83
CA ALA A 429 -18.75 -10.65 -13.96
C ALA A 429 -18.16 -9.75 -15.06
N TRP A 430 -17.56 -8.61 -14.65
CA TRP A 430 -16.87 -7.68 -15.56
C TRP A 430 -15.70 -8.36 -16.29
N LEU A 431 -14.82 -9.03 -15.56
CA LEU A 431 -13.65 -9.72 -16.14
C LEU A 431 -14.02 -10.91 -17.02
N GLU A 432 -15.19 -11.55 -16.81
CA GLU A 432 -15.69 -12.64 -17.64
C GLU A 432 -16.45 -12.17 -18.90
N CYS A 433 -17.19 -11.07 -18.80
CA CYS A 433 -18.11 -10.63 -19.85
C CYS A 433 -17.54 -9.51 -20.71
N ALA A 434 -16.80 -8.56 -20.13
CA ALA A 434 -16.34 -7.38 -20.84
C ALA A 434 -15.19 -7.70 -21.81
N PRO A 435 -15.29 -7.23 -23.08
CA PRO A 435 -14.18 -7.32 -24.03
C PRO A 435 -12.92 -6.61 -23.52
N PRO A 436 -11.70 -7.07 -23.83
CA PRO A 436 -10.47 -6.44 -23.39
C PRO A 436 -10.34 -4.96 -23.78
N ALA A 437 -10.94 -4.57 -24.91
CA ALA A 437 -10.99 -3.18 -25.34
C ALA A 437 -11.82 -2.29 -24.40
N TRP A 438 -12.95 -2.80 -23.90
CA TRP A 438 -13.80 -2.10 -22.93
C TRP A 438 -13.15 -2.03 -21.56
N GLN A 439 -12.52 -3.12 -21.13
CA GLN A 439 -11.76 -3.13 -19.87
C GLN A 439 -10.69 -2.02 -19.87
N ARG A 440 -9.94 -1.86 -20.96
CA ARG A 440 -8.94 -0.79 -21.08
C ARG A 440 -9.54 0.61 -21.14
N ARG A 441 -10.63 0.80 -21.93
CA ARG A 441 -11.28 2.12 -22.10
C ARG A 441 -11.93 2.63 -20.81
N LEU A 442 -12.59 1.74 -20.07
CA LEU A 442 -13.31 2.10 -18.85
C LEU A 442 -12.44 2.02 -17.59
N GLN A 443 -11.21 1.56 -17.72
CA GLN A 443 -10.28 1.42 -16.58
C GLN A 443 -10.09 2.74 -15.82
N GLY A 444 -9.93 3.86 -16.53
CA GLY A 444 -9.79 5.18 -15.92
C GLY A 444 -10.99 5.56 -15.06
N LEU A 445 -12.21 5.31 -15.54
CA LEU A 445 -13.45 5.57 -14.79
C LEU A 445 -13.57 4.67 -13.55
N LEU A 446 -13.26 3.39 -13.68
CA LEU A 446 -13.35 2.42 -12.58
C LEU A 446 -12.34 2.69 -11.45
N TYR A 447 -11.20 3.29 -11.78
CA TYR A 447 -10.18 3.67 -10.77
C TYR A 447 -10.26 5.13 -10.32
N LEU A 448 -11.23 5.89 -10.84
CA LEU A 448 -11.41 7.29 -10.48
C LEU A 448 -11.55 7.54 -8.97
N PRO A 449 -12.30 6.69 -8.19
CA PRO A 449 -12.39 6.86 -6.75
C PRO A 449 -11.04 6.78 -6.00
N LEU A 450 -10.00 6.17 -6.60
CA LEU A 450 -8.67 6.08 -6.00
C LEU A 450 -7.84 7.36 -6.17
N VAL A 451 -8.22 8.21 -7.12
CA VAL A 451 -7.44 9.39 -7.50
C VAL A 451 -8.09 10.68 -7.00
N LEU A 452 -9.42 10.65 -6.83
CA LEU A 452 -10.16 11.81 -6.34
C LEU A 452 -9.94 12.01 -4.83
N PRO A 453 -9.90 13.27 -4.36
CA PRO A 453 -9.97 13.57 -2.93
C PRO A 453 -11.15 12.88 -2.26
N SER A 454 -10.91 12.26 -1.11
CA SER A 454 -11.94 11.49 -0.38
C SER A 454 -13.18 12.34 -0.02
N VAL A 455 -12.96 13.62 0.28
CA VAL A 455 -14.05 14.58 0.58
C VAL A 455 -14.89 14.85 -0.67
N LEU A 456 -14.26 15.06 -1.83
CA LEU A 456 -14.96 15.31 -3.09
C LEU A 456 -15.75 14.07 -3.53
N TRP A 457 -15.16 12.89 -3.35
CA TRP A 457 -15.82 11.62 -3.64
C TRP A 457 -17.03 11.38 -2.73
N ALA A 458 -16.90 11.65 -1.43
CA ALA A 458 -17.98 11.53 -0.46
C ALA A 458 -19.14 12.51 -0.77
N LEU A 459 -18.82 13.76 -1.15
CA LEU A 459 -19.81 14.73 -1.62
C LEU A 459 -20.60 14.20 -2.83
N GLY A 460 -19.91 13.67 -3.83
CA GLY A 460 -20.56 13.11 -5.01
C GLY A 460 -21.48 11.94 -4.67
N LEU A 461 -21.04 11.02 -3.81
CA LEU A 461 -21.85 9.89 -3.35
C LEU A 461 -23.08 10.34 -2.55
N HIS A 462 -22.93 11.35 -1.69
CA HIS A 462 -24.03 11.89 -0.92
C HIS A 462 -25.08 12.55 -1.83
N ARG A 463 -24.66 13.37 -2.80
CA ARG A 463 -25.55 13.96 -3.80
C ARG A 463 -26.27 12.90 -4.63
N LEU A 464 -25.60 11.80 -4.98
CA LEU A 464 -26.23 10.66 -5.62
C LEU A 464 -27.31 10.02 -4.73
N ALA A 465 -26.98 9.80 -3.45
CA ALA A 465 -27.90 9.18 -2.50
C ALA A 465 -29.15 10.04 -2.29
N LEU A 466 -28.99 11.36 -2.18
CA LEU A 466 -30.10 12.32 -2.11
C LEU A 466 -30.99 12.26 -3.37
N ALA A 467 -30.37 12.29 -4.57
CA ALA A 467 -31.11 12.26 -5.82
C ALA A 467 -31.93 10.96 -6.02
N TRP A 468 -31.45 9.86 -5.47
CA TRP A 468 -32.12 8.56 -5.55
C TRP A 468 -33.04 8.26 -4.36
N GLY A 469 -33.14 9.16 -3.37
CA GLY A 469 -33.94 8.97 -2.17
C GLY A 469 -33.47 7.82 -1.28
N ILE A 470 -32.18 7.50 -1.31
CA ILE A 470 -31.54 6.43 -0.51
C ILE A 470 -30.57 6.99 0.54
N ASP A 471 -30.59 8.30 0.74
CA ASP A 471 -29.81 8.97 1.78
C ASP A 471 -30.29 8.55 3.18
N GLY A 472 -29.36 8.42 4.14
CA GLY A 472 -29.66 7.93 5.49
C GLY A 472 -30.28 6.53 5.52
N ASN A 473 -30.08 5.72 4.46
CA ASN A 473 -30.58 4.36 4.35
C ASN A 473 -29.43 3.37 4.16
N ILE A 474 -29.58 2.17 4.72
CA ILE A 474 -28.57 1.09 4.59
C ILE A 474 -28.28 0.71 3.12
N LYS A 475 -29.24 0.86 2.21
CA LYS A 475 -29.05 0.59 0.78
C LYS A 475 -28.09 1.60 0.13
N GLY A 476 -28.26 2.88 0.44
CA GLY A 476 -27.34 3.92 -0.03
C GLY A 476 -25.94 3.73 0.53
N LEU A 477 -25.85 3.43 1.82
CA LEU A 477 -24.59 3.16 2.48
C LEU A 477 -23.87 1.91 1.88
N TRP A 478 -24.61 0.83 1.64
CA TRP A 478 -24.10 -0.36 0.96
C TRP A 478 -23.57 -0.05 -0.46
N LEU A 479 -24.31 0.75 -1.24
CA LEU A 479 -23.88 1.18 -2.58
C LEU A 479 -22.58 1.99 -2.49
N ALA A 480 -22.52 2.97 -1.57
CA ALA A 480 -21.34 3.80 -1.39
C ALA A 480 -20.10 2.97 -1.01
N HIS A 481 -20.22 2.05 -0.05
CA HIS A 481 -19.12 1.16 0.33
C HIS A 481 -18.71 0.21 -0.81
N THR A 482 -19.69 -0.27 -1.59
CA THR A 482 -19.42 -1.12 -2.77
C THR A 482 -18.61 -0.35 -3.82
N LEU A 483 -19.00 0.89 -4.14
CA LEU A 483 -18.29 1.74 -5.09
C LEU A 483 -16.88 2.11 -4.61
N CYS A 484 -16.69 2.29 -3.30
CA CYS A 484 -15.36 2.52 -2.70
C CYS A 484 -14.48 1.25 -2.72
N ALA A 485 -15.04 0.07 -2.48
CA ALA A 485 -14.30 -1.19 -2.42
C ALA A 485 -13.92 -1.73 -3.82
N LEU A 486 -14.75 -1.47 -4.82
CA LEU A 486 -14.65 -2.03 -6.15
C LEU A 486 -13.30 -1.82 -6.85
N PRO A 487 -12.70 -0.61 -6.88
CA PRO A 487 -11.41 -0.38 -7.51
C PRO A 487 -10.31 -1.27 -6.93
N TYR A 488 -10.30 -1.44 -5.61
CA TYR A 488 -9.31 -2.26 -4.90
C TYR A 488 -9.50 -3.75 -5.20
N VAL A 489 -10.75 -4.22 -5.21
CA VAL A 489 -11.11 -5.60 -5.57
C VAL A 489 -10.69 -5.88 -7.02
N LEU A 490 -11.01 -4.98 -7.95
CA LEU A 490 -10.66 -5.13 -9.35
C LEU A 490 -9.14 -5.14 -9.55
N LEU A 491 -8.41 -4.24 -8.87
CA LEU A 491 -6.95 -4.16 -8.92
C LEU A 491 -6.29 -5.46 -8.41
N SER A 492 -6.82 -6.05 -7.35
CA SER A 492 -6.31 -7.30 -6.78
C SER A 492 -6.61 -8.53 -7.64
N LEU A 493 -7.75 -8.52 -8.37
CA LEU A 493 -8.23 -9.66 -9.13
C LEU A 493 -7.76 -9.65 -10.60
N GLN A 494 -7.53 -8.47 -11.20
CA GLN A 494 -7.22 -8.30 -12.62
C GLN A 494 -5.95 -9.07 -13.04
N GLY A 495 -4.91 -9.05 -12.21
CA GLY A 495 -3.65 -9.76 -12.48
C GLY A 495 -3.83 -11.28 -12.57
N PRO A 496 -4.34 -11.95 -11.53
CA PRO A 496 -4.62 -13.39 -11.54
C PRO A 496 -5.59 -13.82 -12.66
N TYR A 497 -6.61 -13.00 -12.95
CA TYR A 497 -7.57 -13.28 -14.02
C TYR A 497 -6.94 -13.17 -15.41
N GLY A 498 -6.12 -12.15 -15.66
CA GLY A 498 -5.43 -11.93 -16.93
C GLY A 498 -4.29 -12.92 -17.18
N GLY A 499 -3.66 -13.43 -16.10
CA GLY A 499 -2.62 -14.45 -16.16
C GLY A 499 -3.12 -15.89 -16.25
N PHE A 500 -4.45 -16.10 -16.28
CA PHE A 500 -5.02 -17.45 -16.37
C PHE A 500 -4.78 -18.07 -17.75
N ASP A 501 -4.28 -19.32 -17.79
CA ASP A 501 -3.95 -19.99 -19.05
C ASP A 501 -5.22 -20.33 -19.88
N ALA A 502 -5.38 -19.62 -20.98
CA ALA A 502 -6.49 -19.81 -21.90
C ALA A 502 -6.52 -21.22 -22.55
N ARG A 503 -5.40 -21.95 -22.57
CA ARG A 503 -5.32 -23.32 -23.10
C ARG A 503 -6.22 -24.27 -22.33
N LEU A 504 -6.37 -24.09 -21.03
CA LEU A 504 -7.27 -24.91 -20.20
C LEU A 504 -8.72 -24.79 -20.64
N GLN A 505 -9.14 -23.63 -21.15
CA GLN A 505 -10.50 -23.47 -21.71
C GLN A 505 -10.66 -24.25 -23.01
N ALA A 506 -9.64 -24.26 -23.87
CA ALA A 506 -9.67 -25.03 -25.12
C ALA A 506 -9.71 -26.54 -24.85
N VAL A 507 -8.92 -27.02 -23.88
CA VAL A 507 -8.95 -28.43 -23.45
C VAL A 507 -10.31 -28.80 -22.86
N ALA A 508 -10.91 -27.97 -22.03
CA ALA A 508 -12.25 -28.24 -21.49
C ALA A 508 -13.32 -28.28 -22.58
N ALA A 509 -13.20 -27.43 -23.59
CA ALA A 509 -14.13 -27.42 -24.75
C ALA A 509 -13.96 -28.67 -25.62
N SER A 510 -12.73 -29.18 -25.85
CA SER A 510 -12.49 -30.43 -26.56
C SER A 510 -13.05 -31.64 -25.82
N LEU A 511 -13.17 -31.58 -24.48
CA LEU A 511 -13.84 -32.58 -23.65
C LEU A 511 -15.35 -32.37 -23.53
N GLY A 512 -15.98 -31.54 -24.39
CA GLY A 512 -17.41 -31.30 -24.43
C GLY A 512 -17.97 -30.49 -23.26
N ARG A 513 -17.11 -29.82 -22.47
CA ARG A 513 -17.58 -29.02 -21.33
C ARG A 513 -18.04 -27.64 -21.78
N THR A 514 -19.21 -27.23 -21.26
CA THR A 514 -19.74 -25.89 -21.52
C THR A 514 -18.85 -24.82 -20.83
N ARG A 515 -18.88 -23.57 -21.34
CA ARG A 515 -18.15 -22.45 -20.76
C ARG A 515 -18.46 -22.25 -19.26
N TRP A 516 -19.73 -22.35 -18.87
CA TRP A 516 -20.13 -22.22 -17.47
C TRP A 516 -19.58 -23.35 -16.60
N ALA A 517 -19.61 -24.59 -17.09
CA ALA A 517 -19.00 -25.72 -16.39
C ALA A 517 -17.49 -25.52 -16.22
N PHE A 518 -16.80 -24.98 -17.24
CA PHE A 518 -15.40 -24.62 -17.13
C PHE A 518 -15.13 -23.55 -16.06
N VAL A 519 -15.92 -22.45 -16.08
CA VAL A 519 -15.75 -21.34 -15.12
C VAL A 519 -15.96 -21.83 -13.69
N TRP A 520 -17.06 -22.52 -13.39
CA TRP A 520 -17.42 -22.96 -12.05
C TRP A 520 -16.58 -24.11 -11.53
N ARG A 521 -16.21 -25.08 -12.39
CA ARG A 521 -15.54 -26.32 -11.94
C ARG A 521 -14.03 -26.29 -12.10
N ILE A 522 -13.49 -25.39 -12.91
CA ILE A 522 -12.04 -25.34 -13.21
C ILE A 522 -11.47 -23.97 -12.89
N LYS A 523 -11.95 -22.88 -13.53
CA LYS A 523 -11.33 -21.56 -13.42
C LYS A 523 -11.42 -20.97 -12.01
N TRP A 524 -12.62 -20.91 -11.42
CA TRP A 524 -12.80 -20.33 -10.09
C TRP A 524 -12.17 -21.17 -8.97
N PRO A 525 -12.25 -22.50 -8.96
CA PRO A 525 -11.47 -23.29 -8.00
C PRO A 525 -9.96 -23.09 -8.09
N LEU A 526 -9.41 -22.90 -9.30
CA LEU A 526 -7.99 -22.56 -9.47
C LEU A 526 -7.67 -21.13 -9.02
N LEU A 527 -8.58 -20.18 -9.19
CA LEU A 527 -8.46 -18.79 -8.77
C LEU A 527 -8.95 -18.53 -7.33
N ARG A 528 -9.37 -19.57 -6.57
CA ARG A 528 -9.97 -19.40 -5.24
C ARG A 528 -9.13 -18.55 -4.27
N ALA A 529 -7.80 -18.70 -4.32
CA ALA A 529 -6.90 -17.91 -3.48
C ALA A 529 -6.95 -16.41 -3.84
N ALA A 530 -7.02 -16.10 -5.14
CA ALA A 530 -7.14 -14.72 -5.62
C ALA A 530 -8.52 -14.13 -5.31
N LEU A 531 -9.59 -14.93 -5.49
CA LEU A 531 -10.95 -14.52 -5.16
C LEU A 531 -11.10 -14.25 -3.65
N ALA A 532 -10.60 -15.14 -2.80
CA ALA A 532 -10.65 -14.97 -1.35
C ALA A 532 -9.80 -13.76 -0.89
N ALA A 533 -8.61 -13.57 -1.48
CA ALA A 533 -7.79 -12.40 -1.19
C ALA A 533 -8.46 -11.09 -1.62
N SER A 534 -9.11 -11.06 -2.81
CA SER A 534 -9.84 -9.89 -3.29
C SER A 534 -11.05 -9.57 -2.44
N PHE A 535 -11.76 -10.60 -1.93
CA PHE A 535 -12.84 -10.44 -0.97
C PHE A 535 -12.31 -9.82 0.34
N ALA A 536 -11.19 -10.32 0.87
CA ALA A 536 -10.59 -9.79 2.09
C ALA A 536 -10.13 -8.33 1.92
N VAL A 537 -9.62 -7.97 0.73
CA VAL A 537 -9.29 -6.58 0.39
C VAL A 537 -10.54 -5.70 0.39
N GLY A 538 -11.62 -6.12 -0.29
CA GLY A 538 -12.88 -5.38 -0.30
C GLY A 538 -13.46 -5.21 1.10
N PHE A 539 -13.41 -6.25 1.93
CA PHE A 539 -13.85 -6.23 3.32
C PHE A 539 -13.04 -5.22 4.14
N ALA A 540 -11.73 -5.25 4.04
CA ALA A 540 -10.86 -4.31 4.76
C ALA A 540 -11.09 -2.86 4.34
N VAL A 541 -11.28 -2.61 3.04
CA VAL A 541 -11.61 -1.28 2.52
C VAL A 541 -12.95 -0.80 3.06
N SER A 542 -13.97 -1.66 3.08
CA SER A 542 -15.29 -1.29 3.61
C SER A 542 -15.25 -0.99 5.12
N VAL A 543 -14.55 -1.80 5.92
CA VAL A 543 -14.36 -1.52 7.35
C VAL A 543 -13.66 -0.20 7.60
N ALA A 544 -12.71 0.19 6.73
CA ALA A 544 -11.94 1.42 6.87
C ALA A 544 -12.66 2.68 6.40
N GLN A 545 -13.86 2.58 5.79
CA GLN A 545 -14.58 3.75 5.28
C GLN A 545 -15.10 4.63 6.43
N TYR A 546 -14.69 5.91 6.43
CA TYR A 546 -15.13 6.92 7.37
C TYR A 546 -16.11 7.91 6.71
N LEU A 547 -15.62 8.70 5.74
CA LEU A 547 -16.42 9.75 5.10
C LEU A 547 -17.67 9.24 4.38
N PRO A 548 -17.64 8.20 3.54
CA PRO A 548 -18.83 7.66 2.92
C PRO A 548 -19.87 7.21 3.94
N THR A 549 -19.40 6.63 5.07
CA THR A 549 -20.28 6.20 6.17
C THR A 549 -21.01 7.39 6.80
N LEU A 550 -20.29 8.47 7.09
CA LEU A 550 -20.89 9.67 7.70
C LEU A 550 -21.84 10.38 6.75
N TYR A 551 -21.40 10.63 5.50
CA TYR A 551 -22.20 11.41 4.55
C TYR A 551 -23.45 10.67 4.09
N VAL A 552 -23.29 9.46 3.55
CA VAL A 552 -24.41 8.69 2.99
C VAL A 552 -25.24 8.05 4.09
N GLY A 553 -24.62 7.71 5.22
CA GLY A 553 -25.33 7.20 6.40
C GLY A 553 -26.05 8.27 7.21
N ALA A 554 -25.81 9.56 6.92
CA ALA A 554 -26.41 10.71 7.61
C ALA A 554 -26.36 10.60 9.14
N GLY A 555 -25.27 10.05 9.68
CA GLY A 555 -25.08 9.82 11.12
C GLY A 555 -25.95 8.72 11.75
N ARG A 556 -26.82 8.05 10.98
CA ARG A 556 -27.74 7.02 11.49
C ARG A 556 -27.10 5.65 11.69
N PHE A 557 -25.96 5.39 11.05
CA PHE A 557 -25.27 4.10 11.08
C PHE A 557 -23.87 4.29 11.63
N GLY A 558 -23.66 3.82 12.87
CA GLY A 558 -22.34 3.73 13.46
C GLY A 558 -21.57 2.52 12.90
N THR A 559 -20.27 2.68 12.69
CA THR A 559 -19.33 1.59 12.39
C THR A 559 -18.15 1.64 13.35
N ALA A 560 -17.39 0.55 13.46
CA ALA A 560 -16.20 0.53 14.33
C ALA A 560 -15.22 1.68 14.01
N THR A 561 -15.14 2.10 12.74
CA THR A 561 -14.29 3.21 12.31
C THR A 561 -14.86 4.55 12.75
N THR A 562 -16.15 4.80 12.56
CA THR A 562 -16.76 6.07 12.97
C THR A 562 -16.76 6.25 14.48
N GLU A 563 -17.02 5.18 15.24
CA GLU A 563 -16.93 5.19 16.70
C GLU A 563 -15.51 5.44 17.20
N ALA A 564 -14.51 4.72 16.66
CA ALA A 564 -13.12 4.92 17.04
C ALA A 564 -12.65 6.38 16.84
N VAL A 565 -13.05 7.01 15.72
CA VAL A 565 -12.69 8.41 15.42
C VAL A 565 -13.47 9.38 16.32
N ALA A 566 -14.78 9.16 16.53
CA ALA A 566 -15.60 10.00 17.39
C ALA A 566 -15.11 10.01 18.85
N LEU A 567 -14.77 8.84 19.39
CA LEU A 567 -14.25 8.68 20.75
C LEU A 567 -12.88 9.32 20.96
N ALA A 568 -12.11 9.54 19.90
CA ALA A 568 -10.81 10.21 20.01
C ALA A 568 -10.95 11.67 20.52
N ALA A 569 -12.04 12.33 20.19
CA ALA A 569 -12.36 13.66 20.70
C ALA A 569 -12.89 13.65 22.15
N GLY A 570 -13.45 12.54 22.61
CA GLY A 570 -14.13 12.41 23.90
C GLY A 570 -13.25 11.97 25.08
N GLY A 571 -11.96 11.69 24.87
CA GLY A 571 -11.02 11.34 25.95
C GLY A 571 -11.15 9.91 26.52
N GLN A 572 -12.07 9.09 26.04
CA GLN A 572 -12.26 7.70 26.48
C GLN A 572 -11.26 6.74 25.80
N ARG A 573 -10.01 6.78 26.24
CA ARG A 573 -8.89 6.09 25.57
C ARG A 573 -9.07 4.59 25.43
N SER A 574 -9.58 3.91 26.46
CA SER A 574 -9.74 2.44 26.44
C SER A 574 -10.83 2.01 25.46
N LEU A 575 -11.96 2.75 25.42
CA LEU A 575 -13.06 2.45 24.50
C LEU A 575 -12.67 2.77 23.05
N MET A 576 -11.98 3.89 22.81
CA MET A 576 -11.39 4.22 21.51
C MET A 576 -10.44 3.12 21.03
N ALA A 577 -9.56 2.64 21.92
CA ALA A 577 -8.62 1.56 21.61
C ALA A 577 -9.34 0.24 21.31
N ALA A 578 -10.45 -0.08 22.01
CA ALA A 578 -11.24 -1.27 21.76
C ALA A 578 -11.91 -1.25 20.38
N PHE A 579 -12.55 -0.14 19.97
CA PHE A 579 -13.11 0.00 18.63
C PHE A 579 -12.02 -0.01 17.54
N ALA A 580 -10.87 0.62 17.78
CA ALA A 580 -9.74 0.58 16.86
C ALA A 580 -9.12 -0.82 16.75
N ALA A 581 -9.05 -1.57 17.86
CA ALA A 581 -8.64 -2.97 17.86
C ALA A 581 -9.64 -3.83 17.07
N LEU A 582 -10.94 -3.61 17.25
CA LEU A 582 -12.00 -4.30 16.48
C LEU A 582 -11.86 -3.99 14.97
N GLN A 583 -11.65 -2.72 14.60
CA GLN A 583 -11.42 -2.29 13.23
C GLN A 583 -10.22 -3.01 12.58
N TRP A 584 -9.20 -3.36 13.34
CA TRP A 584 -8.05 -4.13 12.86
C TRP A 584 -8.29 -5.64 12.87
N LEU A 585 -8.86 -6.19 13.95
CA LEU A 585 -9.05 -7.64 14.14
C LEU A 585 -10.00 -8.24 13.09
N LEU A 586 -11.07 -7.51 12.71
CA LEU A 586 -12.02 -7.97 11.72
C LEU A 586 -11.38 -8.23 10.34
N PRO A 587 -10.67 -7.27 9.71
CA PRO A 587 -9.94 -7.53 8.48
C PRO A 587 -8.85 -8.58 8.64
N ALA A 588 -8.11 -8.57 9.75
CA ALA A 588 -7.05 -9.55 10.00
C ALA A 588 -7.59 -10.99 10.02
N LEU A 589 -8.75 -11.19 10.66
CA LEU A 589 -9.45 -12.48 10.66
C LEU A 589 -9.86 -12.90 9.24
N VAL A 590 -10.46 -12.00 8.47
CA VAL A 590 -10.91 -12.29 7.11
C VAL A 590 -9.71 -12.57 6.17
N PHE A 591 -8.59 -11.84 6.30
CA PHE A 591 -7.36 -12.17 5.59
C PHE A 591 -6.78 -13.52 6.01
N GLY A 592 -6.84 -13.88 7.30
CA GLY A 592 -6.45 -15.18 7.81
C GLY A 592 -7.28 -16.32 7.21
N LEU A 593 -8.61 -16.15 7.18
CA LEU A 593 -9.54 -17.10 6.57
C LEU A 593 -9.32 -17.21 5.05
N ALA A 594 -9.09 -16.09 4.37
CA ALA A 594 -8.78 -16.07 2.93
C ALA A 594 -7.46 -16.80 2.63
N ALA A 595 -6.43 -16.59 3.45
CA ALA A 595 -5.16 -17.31 3.33
C ALA A 595 -5.32 -18.81 3.59
N TRP A 596 -6.13 -19.20 4.57
CA TRP A 596 -6.45 -20.60 4.85
C TRP A 596 -7.23 -21.24 3.69
N ALA A 597 -8.29 -20.60 3.20
CA ALA A 597 -9.08 -21.05 2.05
C ALA A 597 -8.24 -21.13 0.77
N GLY A 598 -7.25 -20.24 0.62
CA GLY A 598 -6.31 -20.20 -0.51
C GLY A 598 -5.25 -21.31 -0.46
N ARG A 599 -4.99 -21.92 0.69
CA ARG A 599 -4.05 -23.04 0.80
C ARG A 599 -4.59 -24.20 -0.03
N ALA A 600 -4.14 -24.31 -1.28
CA ALA A 600 -4.42 -25.45 -2.11
C ALA A 600 -3.93 -26.71 -1.36
N ARG A 601 -4.73 -27.78 -1.34
CA ARG A 601 -4.13 -29.10 -1.33
C ARG A 601 -3.16 -29.09 -2.50
N ARG A 602 -1.86 -28.94 -2.23
CA ARG A 602 -0.83 -29.22 -3.21
C ARG A 602 -1.13 -30.64 -3.62
N PHE A 603 -1.63 -30.88 -4.84
CA PHE A 603 -1.54 -32.17 -5.45
C PHE A 603 -0.06 -32.51 -5.35
N ALA A 604 0.28 -33.44 -4.46
CA ALA A 604 1.59 -34.06 -4.49
C ALA A 604 1.72 -34.58 -5.93
N PRO A 605 2.73 -34.17 -6.71
CA PRO A 605 3.00 -34.86 -7.95
C PRO A 605 3.10 -36.31 -7.54
N HIS A 606 2.32 -37.19 -8.17
CA HIS A 606 2.45 -38.62 -7.98
C HIS A 606 3.93 -38.94 -8.21
N ALA A 607 4.68 -39.14 -7.14
CA ALA A 607 5.96 -39.80 -7.15
C ALA A 607 5.65 -41.28 -7.45
N GLY A 608 5.53 -41.60 -8.75
CA GLY A 608 5.11 -42.93 -9.14
C GLY A 608 4.86 -43.08 -10.64
N ALA A 609 5.71 -42.47 -11.46
CA ALA A 609 5.98 -42.96 -12.80
C ALA A 609 7.48 -42.83 -12.99
N ALA A 610 8.19 -43.85 -12.55
CA ALA A 610 9.55 -44.10 -13.07
C ALA A 610 9.42 -44.13 -14.60
N PRO A 611 10.32 -43.47 -15.33
CA PRO A 611 10.35 -43.63 -16.78
C PRO A 611 10.51 -45.11 -17.07
N PRO A 612 9.80 -45.68 -18.07
CA PRO A 612 10.00 -47.08 -18.47
C PRO A 612 11.47 -47.25 -18.81
N ASP A 613 12.07 -48.28 -18.18
CA ASP A 613 13.47 -48.67 -18.37
C ASP A 613 13.83 -48.73 -19.86
N ALA A 614 14.73 -47.87 -20.29
CA ALA A 614 15.32 -47.87 -21.63
C ALA A 614 16.29 -49.04 -21.86
N THR A 615 16.19 -50.13 -21.09
CA THR A 615 17.07 -51.33 -21.20
C THR A 615 16.38 -52.55 -21.82
N ALA A 616 15.15 -52.42 -22.40
CA ALA A 616 14.48 -53.54 -23.09
C ALA A 616 14.64 -53.56 -24.62
N GLY A 617 15.52 -52.74 -25.19
CA GLY A 617 15.74 -52.59 -26.65
C GLY A 617 17.00 -53.23 -27.22
N GLU A 618 17.85 -53.88 -26.42
CA GLU A 618 19.17 -54.34 -26.90
C GLU A 618 19.42 -55.87 -26.82
N LYS A 619 18.33 -56.67 -26.91
CA LYS A 619 18.47 -58.15 -27.02
C LYS A 619 17.63 -58.77 -28.15
N LEU A 620 17.61 -58.14 -29.33
CA LEU A 620 17.02 -58.79 -30.53
C LEU A 620 17.76 -58.38 -31.81
N SER A 621 19.08 -58.60 -31.85
CA SER A 621 19.82 -58.54 -33.12
C SER A 621 21.04 -59.50 -33.14
N HIS A 622 20.89 -60.72 -32.61
CA HIS A 622 21.82 -61.81 -32.92
C HIS A 622 21.03 -63.12 -33.00
N THR A 623 20.32 -63.33 -34.12
CA THR A 623 20.01 -64.65 -34.70
C THR A 623 19.24 -64.44 -36.02
N VAL A 624 19.91 -64.29 -37.12
CA VAL A 624 19.72 -64.92 -38.42
C VAL A 624 20.89 -64.47 -39.31
N GLN A 625 21.58 -65.43 -39.80
CA GLN A 625 22.68 -65.41 -40.74
C GLN A 625 22.68 -64.36 -41.80
#